data_1fb93cb97ff2c3ffb92162cc07cd017c
#
_entry.id   1fb93cb97ff2c3ffb92162cc07cd017c
#
_cell.length_a   1.000
_cell.length_b   1.000
_cell.length_c   1.000
_cell.angle_alpha   90.00
_cell.angle_beta   90.00
_cell.angle_gamma   90.00
#
_symmetry.space_group_name_H-M   'P 1'
#
loop_
_entity.id
_entity.type
_entity.pdbx_description
1 polymer ?
#
loop_
_entity_poly.entity_id
_entity_poly.type
_entity_poly.pdbx_seq_one_letter_code
_entity_poly.pdbx_strand_id
1 'polypeptide(L)'
;VLRLLLGFVVLSTVAGLLMAGLAIPAVGATGQVAKGGVDFFNDLPSEFTVSPLAQQSRILDADGKLIANPYDENRIIVPLKKISKNMQNAQIAIEDSRFYDHGGLDIRGFSRAMISNLQGGSVQGASTLTQQFVKITLQENALKRGDKDAAKAAVTKTYSRKLQELKYALNVEENFTKDQILEGYLNLVYYGDQAYGVE
;
A
#
# COMPACT_ATOMS: atom_id res chain seq x y z
N VAL A 1 -6.74 -58.79 -30.20
CA VAL A 1 -6.38 -57.37 -30.36
C VAL A 1 -7.60 -56.47 -30.11
N LEU A 2 -8.76 -56.71 -30.79
CA LEU A 2 -9.94 -55.84 -30.66
C LEU A 2 -10.49 -55.76 -29.19
N ARG A 3 -10.54 -56.88 -28.48
CA ARG A 3 -10.99 -56.93 -27.06
C ARG A 3 -10.04 -56.16 -26.14
N LEU A 4 -8.73 -56.18 -26.40
CA LEU A 4 -7.74 -55.41 -25.61
C LEU A 4 -7.87 -53.89 -25.87
N LEU A 5 -8.10 -53.50 -27.12
CA LEU A 5 -8.33 -52.10 -27.48
C LEU A 5 -9.63 -51.57 -26.84
N LEU A 6 -10.74 -52.37 -26.88
CA LEU A 6 -11.96 -51.99 -26.26
C LEU A 6 -11.83 -51.86 -24.73
N GLY A 7 -11.12 -52.78 -24.10
CA GLY A 7 -10.82 -52.72 -22.66
C GLY A 7 -9.97 -51.51 -22.29
N PHE A 8 -9.00 -51.14 -23.10
CA PHE A 8 -8.20 -49.94 -22.88
C PHE A 8 -9.03 -48.66 -22.99
N VAL A 9 -9.90 -48.55 -24.01
CA VAL A 9 -10.75 -47.39 -24.21
C VAL A 9 -11.70 -47.23 -23.02
N VAL A 10 -12.37 -48.33 -22.58
CA VAL A 10 -13.27 -48.31 -21.43
C VAL A 10 -12.54 -47.90 -20.16
N LEU A 11 -11.36 -48.49 -19.92
CA LEU A 11 -10.59 -48.17 -18.72
C LEU A 11 -10.12 -46.69 -18.72
N SER A 12 -9.67 -46.18 -19.87
CA SER A 12 -9.25 -44.77 -20.02
C SER A 12 -10.40 -43.81 -19.80
N THR A 13 -11.60 -44.15 -20.32
CA THR A 13 -12.81 -43.34 -20.14
C THR A 13 -13.22 -43.29 -18.68
N VAL A 14 -13.25 -44.44 -18.01
CA VAL A 14 -13.60 -44.54 -16.59
C VAL A 14 -12.57 -43.77 -15.72
N ALA A 15 -11.29 -43.96 -15.98
CA ALA A 15 -10.23 -43.22 -15.28
C ALA A 15 -10.34 -41.71 -15.50
N GLY A 16 -10.63 -41.28 -16.74
CA GLY A 16 -10.84 -39.85 -17.07
C GLY A 16 -12.04 -39.23 -16.33
N LEU A 17 -13.17 -39.97 -16.26
CA LEU A 17 -14.36 -39.54 -15.53
C LEU A 17 -14.12 -39.47 -14.01
N LEU A 18 -13.38 -40.42 -13.43
CA LEU A 18 -13.03 -40.40 -12.01
C LEU A 18 -12.09 -39.19 -11.69
N MET A 19 -11.11 -38.96 -12.52
CA MET A 19 -10.21 -37.80 -12.36
C MET A 19 -10.96 -36.48 -12.50
N ALA A 20 -11.86 -36.34 -13.46
CA ALA A 20 -12.72 -35.17 -13.61
C ALA A 20 -13.63 -34.96 -12.38
N GLY A 21 -14.25 -36.06 -11.92
CA GLY A 21 -15.14 -36.05 -10.73
C GLY A 21 -14.42 -35.59 -9.45
N LEU A 22 -13.12 -35.85 -9.31
CA LEU A 22 -12.29 -35.38 -8.20
C LEU A 22 -11.80 -33.96 -8.40
N ALA A 23 -11.47 -33.55 -9.64
CA ALA A 23 -10.91 -32.24 -9.94
C ALA A 23 -11.97 -31.11 -9.95
N ILE A 24 -13.17 -31.36 -10.48
CA ILE A 24 -14.22 -30.35 -10.63
C ILE A 24 -14.65 -29.73 -9.28
N PRO A 25 -14.90 -30.48 -8.20
CA PRO A 25 -15.23 -29.88 -6.91
C PRO A 25 -14.10 -29.03 -6.32
N ALA A 26 -12.84 -29.47 -6.51
CA ALA A 26 -11.68 -28.71 -6.03
C ALA A 26 -11.53 -27.38 -6.79
N VAL A 27 -11.69 -27.39 -8.12
CA VAL A 27 -11.66 -26.16 -8.95
C VAL A 27 -12.84 -25.26 -8.63
N GLY A 28 -14.04 -25.83 -8.41
CA GLY A 28 -15.24 -25.08 -8.02
C GLY A 28 -15.08 -24.40 -6.66
N ALA A 29 -14.51 -25.09 -5.67
CA ALA A 29 -14.25 -24.54 -4.35
C ALA A 29 -13.21 -23.39 -4.40
N THR A 30 -12.11 -23.57 -5.13
CA THR A 30 -11.12 -22.50 -5.32
C THR A 30 -11.69 -21.30 -6.07
N GLY A 31 -12.57 -21.50 -7.05
CA GLY A 31 -13.28 -20.44 -7.76
C GLY A 31 -14.20 -19.63 -6.85
N GLN A 32 -14.93 -20.29 -5.94
CA GLN A 32 -15.80 -19.60 -4.97
C GLN A 32 -14.99 -18.80 -3.94
N VAL A 33 -13.88 -19.35 -3.44
CA VAL A 33 -12.98 -18.64 -2.53
C VAL A 33 -12.35 -17.42 -3.21
N ALA A 34 -11.90 -17.57 -4.47
CA ALA A 34 -11.35 -16.46 -5.24
C ALA A 34 -12.40 -15.36 -5.48
N LYS A 35 -13.65 -15.75 -5.84
CA LYS A 35 -14.76 -14.80 -6.02
C LYS A 35 -15.08 -14.08 -4.73
N GLY A 36 -15.22 -14.79 -3.61
CA GLY A 36 -15.45 -14.17 -2.29
C GLY A 36 -14.34 -13.20 -1.89
N GLY A 37 -13.08 -13.50 -2.22
CA GLY A 37 -11.96 -12.61 -2.01
C GLY A 37 -12.03 -11.33 -2.88
N VAL A 38 -12.45 -11.47 -4.13
CA VAL A 38 -12.64 -10.32 -5.05
C VAL A 38 -13.82 -9.47 -4.60
N ASP A 39 -14.96 -10.08 -4.25
CA ASP A 39 -16.15 -9.39 -3.76
C ASP A 39 -15.81 -8.62 -2.47
N PHE A 40 -15.14 -9.27 -1.51
CA PHE A 40 -14.66 -8.61 -0.29
C PHE A 40 -13.75 -7.42 -0.60
N PHE A 41 -12.80 -7.56 -1.53
CA PHE A 41 -11.91 -6.46 -1.92
C PHE A 41 -12.70 -5.31 -2.58
N ASN A 42 -13.70 -5.62 -3.40
CA ASN A 42 -14.52 -4.62 -4.07
C ASN A 42 -15.42 -3.86 -3.09
N ASP A 43 -15.89 -4.51 -2.03
CA ASP A 43 -16.72 -3.91 -0.97
C ASP A 43 -15.94 -3.01 0.00
N LEU A 44 -14.59 -3.08 0.01
CA LEU A 44 -13.79 -2.19 0.83
C LEU A 44 -13.98 -0.73 0.38
N PRO A 45 -13.99 0.25 1.31
CA PRO A 45 -14.01 1.67 0.97
C PRO A 45 -12.90 2.05 0.00
N SER A 46 -13.24 2.85 -1.02
CA SER A 46 -12.29 3.30 -2.06
C SER A 46 -11.99 4.80 -1.98
N GLU A 47 -12.84 5.57 -1.30
CA GLU A 47 -12.63 7.01 -1.17
C GLU A 47 -11.46 7.30 -0.22
N PHE A 48 -10.44 7.94 -0.75
CA PHE A 48 -9.27 8.37 -0.01
C PHE A 48 -9.20 9.89 0.02
N THR A 49 -9.16 10.44 1.22
CA THR A 49 -9.12 11.90 1.41
C THR A 49 -7.79 12.30 2.05
N VAL A 50 -7.11 13.25 1.44
CA VAL A 50 -5.93 13.90 2.01
C VAL A 50 -6.38 15.19 2.69
N SER A 51 -6.39 15.20 4.03
CA SER A 51 -6.67 16.42 4.79
C SER A 51 -5.47 17.36 4.76
N PRO A 52 -5.68 18.70 4.76
CA PRO A 52 -4.57 19.64 4.87
C PRO A 52 -3.68 19.31 6.06
N LEU A 53 -2.37 19.23 5.85
CA LEU A 53 -1.41 18.88 6.90
C LEU A 53 -1.31 19.99 7.94
N ALA A 54 -1.13 19.62 9.22
CA ALA A 54 -0.82 20.58 10.28
C ALA A 54 0.54 21.24 9.97
N GLN A 55 0.62 22.54 10.21
CA GLN A 55 1.82 23.35 10.03
C GLN A 55 2.07 24.15 11.29
N GLN A 56 3.27 24.71 11.40
CA GLN A 56 3.60 25.68 12.44
C GLN A 56 2.65 26.86 12.39
N SER A 57 2.16 27.30 13.55
CA SER A 57 1.50 28.60 13.69
C SER A 57 2.56 29.70 13.83
N ARG A 58 2.22 30.92 13.45
CA ARG A 58 3.12 32.08 13.62
C ARG A 58 2.42 33.12 14.46
N ILE A 59 3.01 33.45 15.60
CA ILE A 59 2.57 34.58 16.44
C ILE A 59 3.47 35.76 16.12
N LEU A 60 2.86 36.83 15.65
CA LEU A 60 3.55 38.06 15.25
C LEU A 60 3.19 39.19 16.22
N ASP A 61 4.10 40.18 16.42
CA ASP A 61 3.79 41.41 17.10
C ASP A 61 2.99 42.38 16.19
N ALA A 62 2.64 43.55 16.71
CA ALA A 62 1.87 44.56 15.99
C ALA A 62 2.60 45.08 14.73
N ASP A 63 3.91 44.98 14.67
CA ASP A 63 4.76 45.41 13.56
C ASP A 63 5.04 44.26 12.56
N GLY A 64 4.47 43.08 12.80
CA GLY A 64 4.64 41.89 11.96
C GLY A 64 5.91 41.09 12.23
N LYS A 65 6.64 41.38 13.30
CA LYS A 65 7.84 40.65 13.70
C LYS A 65 7.46 39.36 14.42
N LEU A 66 8.16 38.27 14.12
CA LEU A 66 7.91 36.94 14.71
C LEU A 66 8.22 36.96 16.22
N ILE A 67 7.21 36.58 17.03
CA ILE A 67 7.33 36.34 18.47
C ILE A 67 7.61 34.87 18.74
N ALA A 68 6.80 33.96 18.15
CA ALA A 68 6.91 32.52 18.37
C ALA A 68 6.32 31.72 17.21
N ASN A 69 6.78 30.49 17.05
CA ASN A 69 6.20 29.48 16.17
C ASN A 69 5.72 28.28 17.01
N PRO A 70 4.53 28.34 17.63
CA PRO A 70 3.99 27.16 18.31
C PRO A 70 3.59 26.09 17.28
N TYR A 71 3.89 24.83 17.59
CA TYR A 71 3.53 23.68 16.76
C TYR A 71 3.32 22.43 17.63
N ASP A 72 2.44 21.56 17.18
CA ASP A 72 2.34 20.17 17.65
C ASP A 72 3.24 19.26 16.83
N GLU A 73 3.32 19.54 15.53
CA GLU A 73 4.21 18.90 14.57
C GLU A 73 5.06 19.98 13.89
N ASN A 74 6.37 19.87 14.02
CA ASN A 74 7.28 20.77 13.32
C ASN A 74 7.29 20.40 11.83
N ARG A 75 6.42 21.03 11.04
CA ARG A 75 6.26 20.80 9.61
C ARG A 75 6.20 22.09 8.83
N ILE A 76 7.01 22.13 7.79
CA ILE A 76 6.98 23.18 6.77
C ILE A 76 6.69 22.49 5.44
N ILE A 77 5.58 22.81 4.80
CA ILE A 77 5.19 22.20 3.51
C ILE A 77 5.95 22.89 2.39
N VAL A 78 6.66 22.10 1.60
CA VAL A 78 7.41 22.59 0.43
C VAL A 78 7.01 21.83 -0.83
N PRO A 79 6.87 22.52 -1.98
CA PRO A 79 6.57 21.85 -3.25
C PRO A 79 7.77 21.00 -3.69
N LEU A 80 7.50 19.89 -4.37
CA LEU A 80 8.51 18.91 -4.82
C LEU A 80 9.70 19.54 -5.54
N LYS A 81 9.44 20.57 -6.36
CA LYS A 81 10.47 21.31 -7.09
C LYS A 81 11.48 22.02 -6.22
N LYS A 82 11.17 22.29 -4.94
CA LYS A 82 12.07 22.90 -3.97
C LYS A 82 12.83 21.86 -3.13
N ILE A 83 12.36 20.61 -3.12
CA ILE A 83 13.07 19.51 -2.46
C ILE A 83 14.25 19.07 -3.34
N SER A 84 15.42 18.91 -2.77
CA SER A 84 16.61 18.52 -3.55
C SER A 84 16.40 17.18 -4.27
N LYS A 85 16.91 17.05 -5.50
CA LYS A 85 16.84 15.78 -6.25
C LYS A 85 17.55 14.64 -5.53
N ASN A 86 18.61 14.92 -4.78
CA ASN A 86 19.30 13.92 -3.98
C ASN A 86 18.39 13.33 -2.90
N MET A 87 17.60 14.16 -2.21
CA MET A 87 16.63 13.69 -1.21
C MET A 87 15.50 12.86 -1.86
N GLN A 88 14.94 13.36 -2.96
CA GLN A 88 13.93 12.61 -3.72
C GLN A 88 14.44 11.23 -4.13
N ASN A 89 15.62 11.18 -4.75
CA ASN A 89 16.23 9.95 -5.22
C ASN A 89 16.63 9.00 -4.08
N ALA A 90 17.15 9.53 -2.96
CA ALA A 90 17.50 8.73 -1.79
C ALA A 90 16.26 8.04 -1.19
N GLN A 91 15.15 8.78 -1.05
CA GLN A 91 13.90 8.24 -0.52
C GLN A 91 13.34 7.14 -1.42
N ILE A 92 13.30 7.39 -2.74
CA ILE A 92 12.85 6.40 -3.72
C ILE A 92 13.75 5.16 -3.71
N ALA A 93 15.08 5.35 -3.68
CA ALA A 93 16.03 4.24 -3.71
C ALA A 93 15.89 3.30 -2.49
N ILE A 94 15.59 3.85 -1.31
CA ILE A 94 15.47 3.10 -0.07
C ILE A 94 14.10 2.44 0.07
N GLU A 95 13.02 3.18 -0.21
CA GLU A 95 11.66 2.72 0.07
C GLU A 95 11.03 1.98 -1.10
N ASP A 96 11.26 2.46 -2.33
CA ASP A 96 10.59 1.95 -3.51
C ASP A 96 11.37 2.30 -4.79
N SER A 97 12.45 1.59 -5.04
CA SER A 97 13.41 1.91 -6.12
C SER A 97 12.80 1.94 -7.53
N ARG A 98 11.58 1.43 -7.71
CA ARG A 98 10.85 1.42 -8.97
C ARG A 98 9.55 2.23 -8.90
N PHE A 99 9.47 3.17 -8.01
CA PHE A 99 8.27 3.99 -7.73
C PHE A 99 7.60 4.53 -8.99
N TYR A 100 8.38 4.98 -9.96
CA TYR A 100 7.87 5.53 -11.21
C TYR A 100 7.45 4.48 -12.25
N ASP A 101 7.81 3.19 -12.03
CA ASP A 101 7.62 2.11 -13.01
C ASP A 101 6.38 1.24 -12.73
N HIS A 102 5.71 1.43 -11.60
CA HIS A 102 4.53 0.64 -11.20
C HIS A 102 3.43 1.54 -10.62
N GLY A 103 2.24 0.98 -10.37
CA GLY A 103 1.12 1.65 -9.70
C GLY A 103 1.11 1.41 -8.18
N GLY A 104 -0.11 1.37 -7.59
CA GLY A 104 -0.30 1.16 -6.14
C GLY A 104 0.29 -0.15 -5.58
N LEU A 105 0.59 -1.12 -6.47
CA LEU A 105 1.23 -2.40 -6.13
C LEU A 105 2.42 -2.67 -7.04
N ASP A 106 3.58 -2.93 -6.47
CA ASP A 106 4.74 -3.46 -7.18
C ASP A 106 4.75 -5.00 -7.11
N ILE A 107 4.14 -5.67 -8.09
CA ILE A 107 4.07 -7.14 -8.14
C ILE A 107 5.46 -7.76 -8.20
N ARG A 108 6.41 -7.17 -8.94
CA ARG A 108 7.78 -7.70 -9.07
C ARG A 108 8.56 -7.55 -7.76
N GLY A 109 8.46 -6.39 -7.10
CA GLY A 109 9.08 -6.15 -5.79
C GLY A 109 8.48 -7.05 -4.71
N PHE A 110 7.17 -7.20 -4.70
CA PHE A 110 6.47 -8.11 -3.79
C PHE A 110 6.95 -9.56 -3.96
N SER A 111 6.98 -10.06 -5.19
CA SER A 111 7.44 -11.44 -5.47
C SER A 111 8.90 -11.65 -5.06
N ARG A 112 9.77 -10.68 -5.35
CA ARG A 112 11.19 -10.73 -4.94
C ARG A 112 11.33 -10.74 -3.42
N ALA A 113 10.63 -9.85 -2.70
CA ALA A 113 10.66 -9.79 -1.25
C ALA A 113 10.14 -11.09 -0.61
N MET A 114 9.06 -11.66 -1.18
CA MET A 114 8.52 -12.94 -0.73
C MET A 114 9.55 -14.07 -0.87
N ILE A 115 10.21 -14.20 -2.01
CA ILE A 115 11.24 -15.23 -2.25
C ILE A 115 12.43 -15.03 -1.30
N SER A 116 12.92 -13.79 -1.15
CA SER A 116 14.03 -13.46 -0.25
C SER A 116 13.71 -13.81 1.21
N ASN A 117 12.51 -13.48 1.67
CA ASN A 117 12.06 -13.77 3.04
C ASN A 117 11.91 -15.28 3.28
N LEU A 118 11.45 -16.05 2.28
CA LEU A 118 11.34 -17.51 2.37
C LEU A 118 12.72 -18.21 2.39
N GLN A 119 13.71 -17.62 1.75
CA GLN A 119 15.09 -18.15 1.71
C GLN A 119 15.94 -17.74 2.92
N GLY A 120 15.35 -17.08 3.93
CA GLY A 120 16.07 -16.65 5.14
C GLY A 120 16.99 -15.44 4.88
N GLY A 121 16.81 -14.69 3.81
CA GLY A 121 17.49 -13.44 3.54
C GLY A 121 17.07 -12.32 4.51
N SER A 122 17.67 -11.15 4.36
CA SER A 122 17.24 -9.96 5.12
C SER A 122 15.76 -9.66 4.83
N VAL A 123 14.97 -9.38 5.88
CA VAL A 123 13.55 -9.02 5.73
C VAL A 123 13.44 -7.80 4.84
N GLN A 124 12.98 -8.00 3.61
CA GLN A 124 12.76 -6.92 2.66
C GLN A 124 11.33 -6.38 2.78
N GLY A 125 11.21 -5.05 2.83
CA GLY A 125 9.92 -4.36 2.75
C GLY A 125 9.29 -4.58 1.37
N ALA A 126 8.01 -4.94 1.34
CA ALA A 126 7.25 -5.15 0.11
C ALA A 126 6.19 -4.06 -0.12
N SER A 127 6.11 -3.05 0.76
CA SER A 127 5.16 -1.95 0.63
C SER A 127 5.71 -0.88 -0.30
N THR A 128 4.90 -0.43 -1.26
CA THR A 128 5.24 0.69 -2.13
C THR A 128 5.20 2.02 -1.36
N LEU A 129 5.85 3.04 -1.91
CA LEU A 129 5.82 4.40 -1.37
C LEU A 129 4.37 4.93 -1.31
N THR A 130 3.55 4.64 -2.31
CA THR A 130 2.12 4.99 -2.32
C THR A 130 1.36 4.33 -1.17
N GLN A 131 1.62 3.05 -0.88
CA GLN A 131 0.99 2.37 0.26
C GLN A 131 1.43 2.98 1.60
N GLN A 132 2.67 3.39 1.72
CA GLN A 132 3.17 4.08 2.92
C GLN A 132 2.52 5.47 3.07
N PHE A 133 2.41 6.23 1.98
CA PHE A 133 1.70 7.52 1.96
C PHE A 133 0.26 7.36 2.44
N VAL A 134 -0.48 6.38 1.91
CA VAL A 134 -1.84 6.06 2.34
C VAL A 134 -1.90 5.76 3.84
N LYS A 135 -1.06 4.84 4.31
CA LYS A 135 -1.02 4.43 5.72
C LYS A 135 -0.83 5.62 6.66
N ILE A 136 0.16 6.47 6.38
CA ILE A 136 0.48 7.62 7.24
C ILE A 136 -0.64 8.67 7.16
N THR A 137 -1.19 8.93 5.96
CA THR A 137 -2.32 9.86 5.79
C THR A 137 -3.56 9.41 6.59
N LEU A 138 -3.88 8.12 6.59
CA LEU A 138 -5.01 7.60 7.38
C LEU A 138 -4.78 7.81 8.88
N GLN A 139 -3.57 7.56 9.36
CA GLN A 139 -3.19 7.81 10.75
C GLN A 139 -3.32 9.30 11.11
N GLU A 140 -2.76 10.18 10.31
CA GLU A 140 -2.83 11.64 10.47
C GLU A 140 -4.28 12.16 10.49
N ASN A 141 -5.09 11.71 9.53
CA ASN A 141 -6.49 12.07 9.46
C ASN A 141 -7.28 11.63 10.71
N ALA A 142 -6.96 10.47 11.28
CA ALA A 142 -7.58 9.98 12.51
C ALA A 142 -7.13 10.80 13.73
N LEU A 143 -5.83 11.10 13.86
CA LEU A 143 -5.28 11.93 14.93
C LEU A 143 -5.92 13.33 14.94
N LYS A 144 -6.08 13.96 13.78
CA LYS A 144 -6.75 15.27 13.64
C LYS A 144 -8.20 15.26 14.09
N ARG A 145 -8.90 14.15 13.93
CA ARG A 145 -10.27 14.00 14.44
C ARG A 145 -10.32 13.63 15.93
N GLY A 146 -9.17 13.46 16.58
CA GLY A 146 -9.06 13.00 17.95
C GLY A 146 -9.36 11.49 18.12
N ASP A 147 -9.46 10.75 17.03
CA ASP A 147 -9.78 9.32 17.01
C ASP A 147 -8.50 8.48 17.16
N LYS A 148 -8.07 8.27 18.41
CA LYS A 148 -6.87 7.51 18.74
C LYS A 148 -6.98 6.03 18.35
N ASP A 149 -8.18 5.47 18.38
CA ASP A 149 -8.40 4.06 18.04
C ASP A 149 -8.27 3.85 16.53
N ALA A 150 -8.87 4.72 15.71
CA ALA A 150 -8.66 4.70 14.26
C ALA A 150 -7.20 4.97 13.88
N ALA A 151 -6.50 5.88 14.56
CA ALA A 151 -5.08 6.13 14.33
C ALA A 151 -4.23 4.89 14.62
N LYS A 152 -4.49 4.19 15.72
CA LYS A 152 -3.85 2.92 16.05
C LYS A 152 -4.19 1.83 15.04
N ALA A 153 -5.46 1.72 14.63
CA ALA A 153 -5.92 0.76 13.64
C ALA A 153 -5.20 0.95 12.29
N ALA A 154 -4.98 2.20 11.85
CA ALA A 154 -4.30 2.53 10.60
C ALA A 154 -2.87 1.98 10.50
N VAL A 155 -2.18 1.73 11.62
CA VAL A 155 -0.81 1.21 11.66
C VAL A 155 -0.71 -0.23 12.18
N THR A 156 -1.82 -0.81 12.67
CA THR A 156 -1.83 -2.18 13.21
C THR A 156 -1.60 -3.20 12.08
N LYS A 157 -0.76 -4.19 12.31
CA LYS A 157 -0.38 -5.21 11.31
C LYS A 157 -1.46 -6.28 11.19
N THR A 158 -2.50 -6.04 10.37
CA THR A 158 -3.55 -7.01 10.02
C THR A 158 -3.69 -7.17 8.51
N TYR A 159 -4.15 -8.33 8.05
CA TYR A 159 -4.38 -8.58 6.63
C TYR A 159 -5.48 -7.68 6.05
N SER A 160 -6.59 -7.50 6.79
CA SER A 160 -7.70 -6.65 6.35
C SER A 160 -7.26 -5.19 6.16
N ARG A 161 -6.50 -4.65 7.12
CA ARG A 161 -5.91 -3.32 6.96
C ARG A 161 -5.00 -3.25 5.73
N LYS A 162 -4.17 -4.27 5.49
CA LYS A 162 -3.26 -4.27 4.34
C LYS A 162 -3.99 -4.33 3.00
N LEU A 163 -5.11 -5.07 2.92
CA LEU A 163 -5.98 -5.07 1.74
C LEU A 163 -6.65 -3.71 1.52
N GLN A 164 -7.12 -3.07 2.59
CA GLN A 164 -7.70 -1.74 2.50
C GLN A 164 -6.66 -0.67 2.10
N GLU A 165 -5.44 -0.74 2.66
CA GLU A 165 -4.31 0.11 2.26
C GLU A 165 -4.01 -0.05 0.77
N LEU A 166 -4.01 -1.29 0.25
CA LEU A 166 -3.82 -1.55 -1.17
C LEU A 166 -4.92 -0.93 -2.02
N LYS A 167 -6.19 -1.07 -1.63
CA LYS A 167 -7.31 -0.48 -2.36
C LYS A 167 -7.22 1.05 -2.42
N TYR A 168 -6.89 1.69 -1.31
CA TYR A 168 -6.64 3.13 -1.30
C TYR A 168 -5.42 3.51 -2.14
N ALA A 169 -4.34 2.72 -2.11
CA ALA A 169 -3.16 2.99 -2.93
C ALA A 169 -3.47 2.93 -4.44
N LEU A 170 -4.32 1.99 -4.88
CA LEU A 170 -4.80 1.95 -6.26
C LEU A 170 -5.61 3.21 -6.62
N ASN A 171 -6.53 3.62 -5.75
CA ASN A 171 -7.31 4.84 -5.96
C ASN A 171 -6.42 6.11 -5.99
N VAL A 172 -5.42 6.18 -5.14
CA VAL A 172 -4.45 7.30 -5.12
C VAL A 172 -3.69 7.37 -6.45
N GLU A 173 -3.22 6.24 -6.98
CA GLU A 173 -2.50 6.20 -8.26
C GLU A 173 -3.38 6.53 -9.48
N GLU A 174 -4.70 6.35 -9.37
CA GLU A 174 -5.66 6.77 -10.41
C GLU A 174 -5.93 8.29 -10.40
N ASN A 175 -5.84 8.92 -9.22
CA ASN A 175 -6.25 10.31 -9.03
C ASN A 175 -5.09 11.30 -8.85
N PHE A 176 -3.89 10.82 -8.54
CA PHE A 176 -2.70 11.64 -8.29
C PHE A 176 -1.55 11.21 -9.19
N THR A 177 -0.77 12.17 -9.65
CA THR A 177 0.49 11.87 -10.35
C THR A 177 1.55 11.36 -9.37
N LYS A 178 2.53 10.63 -9.86
CA LYS A 178 3.69 10.18 -9.07
C LYS A 178 4.39 11.31 -8.32
N ASP A 179 4.55 12.45 -8.95
CA ASP A 179 5.15 13.62 -8.34
C ASP A 179 4.31 14.19 -7.20
N GLN A 180 2.98 14.17 -7.33
CA GLN A 180 2.07 14.58 -6.26
C GLN A 180 2.10 13.61 -5.08
N ILE A 181 2.18 12.31 -5.34
CA ILE A 181 2.31 11.28 -4.31
C ILE A 181 3.65 11.44 -3.57
N LEU A 182 4.74 11.62 -4.30
CA LEU A 182 6.07 11.83 -3.73
C LEU A 182 6.14 13.13 -2.90
N GLU A 183 5.56 14.23 -3.42
CA GLU A 183 5.46 15.50 -2.70
C GLU A 183 4.70 15.33 -1.39
N GLY A 184 3.53 14.70 -1.46
CA GLY A 184 2.70 14.41 -0.28
C GLY A 184 3.44 13.56 0.74
N TYR A 185 4.09 12.50 0.31
CA TYR A 185 4.88 11.62 1.16
C TYR A 185 6.03 12.36 1.86
N LEU A 186 6.85 13.10 1.10
CA LEU A 186 8.01 13.82 1.62
C LEU A 186 7.64 14.95 2.60
N ASN A 187 6.44 15.52 2.48
CA ASN A 187 5.92 16.50 3.43
C ASN A 187 5.22 15.86 4.64
N LEU A 188 4.92 14.56 4.59
CA LEU A 188 4.12 13.87 5.59
C LEU A 188 4.98 13.05 6.55
N VAL A 189 6.02 12.38 6.05
CA VAL A 189 6.79 11.39 6.78
C VAL A 189 7.57 11.99 7.95
N TYR A 190 7.67 11.22 9.04
CA TYR A 190 8.44 11.59 10.22
C TYR A 190 9.91 11.22 10.06
N TYR A 191 10.80 12.19 10.20
CA TYR A 191 12.26 12.02 10.08
C TYR A 191 13.00 11.95 11.41
N GLY A 192 12.29 12.00 12.53
CA GLY A 192 12.87 12.00 13.87
C GLY A 192 12.90 13.41 14.49
N ASP A 193 13.22 13.49 15.77
CA ASP A 193 13.38 14.75 16.52
C ASP A 193 12.24 15.77 16.32
N GLN A 194 10.99 15.26 16.30
CA GLN A 194 9.76 16.01 16.03
C GLN A 194 9.70 16.67 14.64
N ALA A 195 10.63 16.35 13.73
CA ALA A 195 10.60 16.82 12.36
C ALA A 195 9.67 15.97 11.50
N TYR A 196 8.64 16.60 10.98
CA TYR A 196 7.70 16.04 10.02
C TYR A 196 7.88 16.72 8.67
N GLY A 197 8.14 15.93 7.64
CA GLY A 197 8.51 16.45 6.34
C GLY A 197 10.01 16.75 6.22
N VAL A 198 10.43 17.12 5.02
CA VAL A 198 11.85 17.23 4.62
C VAL A 198 12.47 18.61 4.83
N GLU A 199 11.71 19.59 5.32
CA GLU A 199 12.19 20.95 5.59
C GLU A 199 12.47 21.15 7.07
#